data_5f04315ffecfe6b63af6b659b0da4a47
#
_entry.id   5f04315ffecfe6b63af6b659b0da4a47
#
_cell.length_a   1.000
_cell.length_b   1.000
_cell.length_c   1.000
_cell.angle_alpha   90.00
_cell.angle_beta   90.00
_cell.angle_gamma   90.00
#
_symmetry.space_group_name_H-M   'P 1'
#
loop_
_entity.id
_entity.type
_entity.pdbx_description
1 polymer ?
#
loop_
_entity_poly.entity_id
_entity_poly.type
_entity_poly.pdbx_seq_one_letter_code
_entity_poly.pdbx_strand_id
1 'polypeptide(L)'
;MPAGLGIHPYFPKPPGTRLKFFSIGVWPPDGPEALELGCQPLTEGLNFAEGPDVSKMVIDRLFEGWDGHAEVIAPDGHRTVIEADGALDKMQIYSAWDYPYVCVEPVSNTNDGFNRMEAGVASHGVRVLEPNRAIEGTVRIYVG
;
A
#
# COMPACT_ATOMS: atom_id res chain seq x y z
N MET A 1 -13.37 16.64 -11.16
CA MET A 1 -13.78 15.23 -11.02
C MET A 1 -12.99 14.58 -9.91
N PRO A 2 -13.56 13.64 -9.13
CA PRO A 2 -12.79 12.83 -8.20
C PRO A 2 -11.75 11.98 -8.95
N ALA A 3 -10.56 11.86 -8.39
CA ALA A 3 -9.45 11.13 -9.01
C ALA A 3 -8.51 10.55 -7.94
N GLY A 4 -7.86 9.48 -8.32
CA GLY A 4 -6.75 8.86 -7.62
C GLY A 4 -5.85 8.15 -8.62
N LEU A 5 -4.67 7.75 -8.20
CA LEU A 5 -3.74 6.98 -9.00
C LEU A 5 -3.00 5.96 -8.14
N GLY A 6 -2.47 4.94 -8.81
CA GLY A 6 -1.67 3.90 -8.18
C GLY A 6 -1.08 2.98 -9.23
N ILE A 7 -0.14 2.16 -8.80
CA ILE A 7 0.40 1.06 -9.58
C ILE A 7 0.22 -0.25 -8.84
N HIS A 8 0.19 -1.36 -9.59
CA HIS A 8 -0.06 -2.69 -9.02
C HIS A 8 1.03 -3.69 -9.45
N PRO A 9 2.28 -3.51 -8.98
CA PRO A 9 3.37 -4.40 -9.32
C PRO A 9 3.33 -5.70 -8.51
N TYR A 10 3.81 -6.77 -9.13
CA TYR A 10 3.87 -8.12 -8.58
C TYR A 10 5.34 -8.51 -8.38
N PHE A 11 5.68 -8.96 -7.18
CA PHE A 11 7.03 -9.39 -6.83
C PHE A 11 7.05 -10.87 -6.45
N PRO A 12 7.97 -11.68 -6.98
CA PRO A 12 8.11 -13.07 -6.57
C PRO A 12 8.30 -13.19 -5.06
N LYS A 13 7.65 -14.18 -4.43
CA LYS A 13 7.81 -14.46 -2.99
C LYS A 13 8.15 -15.92 -2.71
N PRO A 14 9.31 -16.42 -3.13
CA PRO A 14 9.77 -17.72 -2.69
C PRO A 14 9.87 -17.79 -1.16
N PRO A 15 9.87 -19.00 -0.56
CA PRO A 15 9.99 -19.16 0.90
C PRO A 15 11.18 -18.37 1.47
N GLY A 16 10.93 -17.58 2.52
CA GLY A 16 11.92 -16.69 3.13
C GLY A 16 11.96 -15.26 2.56
N THR A 17 11.05 -14.92 1.63
CA THR A 17 10.91 -13.53 1.15
C THR A 17 10.38 -12.64 2.27
N ARG A 18 11.04 -11.51 2.49
CA ARG A 18 10.66 -10.50 3.49
C ARG A 18 10.22 -9.21 2.81
N LEU A 19 9.28 -8.51 3.44
CA LEU A 19 8.84 -7.19 3.00
C LEU A 19 9.08 -6.18 4.11
N LYS A 20 9.77 -5.08 3.79
CA LYS A 20 10.08 -4.02 4.73
C LYS A 20 9.61 -2.68 4.22
N PHE A 21 8.84 -1.96 5.03
CA PHE A 21 8.46 -0.56 4.82
C PHE A 21 7.97 0.05 6.14
N PHE A 22 7.98 1.38 6.21
CA PHE A 22 7.43 2.12 7.35
C PHE A 22 6.01 2.60 7.03
N SER A 23 5.12 2.56 8.02
CA SER A 23 3.79 3.15 7.96
C SER A 23 3.34 3.55 9.37
N ILE A 24 2.38 4.46 9.48
CA ILE A 24 1.87 4.94 10.77
C ILE A 24 0.54 4.31 11.16
N GLY A 25 -0.18 3.70 10.22
CA GLY A 25 -1.47 3.08 10.48
C GLY A 25 -1.91 2.17 9.35
N VAL A 26 -3.04 1.53 9.54
CA VAL A 26 -3.66 0.59 8.60
C VAL A 26 -5.15 0.89 8.47
N TRP A 27 -5.65 0.80 7.25
CA TRP A 27 -7.08 0.90 6.99
C TRP A 27 -7.78 -0.42 7.27
N PRO A 28 -9.05 -0.39 7.76
CA PRO A 28 -9.82 -1.60 7.96
C PRO A 28 -10.01 -2.35 6.64
N PRO A 29 -10.29 -3.67 6.68
CA PRO A 29 -10.63 -4.42 5.48
C PRO A 29 -11.85 -3.84 4.79
N ASP A 30 -11.91 -3.99 3.47
CA ASP A 30 -13.05 -3.52 2.70
C ASP A 30 -14.36 -4.22 3.14
N GLY A 31 -15.43 -3.45 3.11
CA GLY A 31 -16.77 -3.92 3.45
C GLY A 31 -17.70 -2.80 3.88
N PRO A 32 -19.01 -3.00 3.81
CA PRO A 32 -20.00 -1.96 4.13
C PRO A 32 -19.85 -1.39 5.55
N GLU A 33 -19.47 -2.26 6.51
CA GLU A 33 -19.30 -1.87 7.92
C GLU A 33 -18.02 -1.06 8.15
N ALA A 34 -17.06 -1.15 7.23
CA ALA A 34 -15.78 -0.46 7.34
C ALA A 34 -15.77 0.91 6.63
N LEU A 35 -16.82 1.24 5.89
CA LEU A 35 -16.84 2.45 5.06
C LEU A 35 -16.56 3.72 5.85
N GLU A 36 -17.19 3.86 7.01
CA GLU A 36 -17.07 5.05 7.88
C GLU A 36 -15.87 4.99 8.84
N LEU A 37 -15.19 3.85 8.90
CA LEU A 37 -14.01 3.70 9.75
C LEU A 37 -12.79 4.35 9.09
N GLY A 38 -12.11 5.19 9.85
CA GLY A 38 -10.84 5.78 9.46
C GLY A 38 -9.65 4.84 9.66
N CYS A 39 -8.46 5.37 9.43
CA CYS A 39 -7.21 4.67 9.69
C CYS A 39 -7.10 4.25 11.16
N GLN A 40 -6.62 3.04 11.38
CA GLN A 40 -6.45 2.41 12.69
C GLN A 40 -4.96 2.32 13.05
N PRO A 41 -4.60 2.23 14.34
CA PRO A 41 -3.24 1.94 14.76
C PRO A 41 -2.75 0.60 14.20
N LEU A 42 -1.45 0.50 13.94
CA LEU A 42 -0.81 -0.77 13.56
C LEU A 42 -0.92 -1.78 14.70
N THR A 43 -1.16 -3.03 14.34
CA THR A 43 -1.03 -4.18 15.23
C THR A 43 0.28 -4.90 14.96
N GLU A 44 0.72 -5.76 15.89
CA GLU A 44 1.98 -6.49 15.77
C GLU A 44 2.10 -7.25 14.43
N GLY A 45 1.04 -7.95 14.00
CA GLY A 45 1.02 -8.70 12.73
C GLY A 45 0.95 -7.84 11.47
N LEU A 46 0.78 -6.52 11.59
CA LEU A 46 0.67 -5.56 10.49
C LEU A 46 1.78 -4.49 10.52
N ASN A 47 2.86 -4.73 11.27
CA ASN A 47 4.02 -3.85 11.31
C ASN A 47 5.14 -4.43 10.44
N PHE A 48 5.48 -3.74 9.37
CA PHE A 48 6.48 -4.16 8.38
C PHE A 48 7.85 -3.50 8.58
N ALA A 49 8.04 -2.67 9.59
CA ALA A 49 9.29 -1.93 9.81
C ALA A 49 10.51 -2.85 9.98
N GLU A 50 10.33 -4.01 10.60
CA GLU A 50 11.40 -5.02 10.79
C GLU A 50 11.52 -6.03 9.63
N GLY A 51 10.67 -5.93 8.63
CA GLY A 51 10.67 -6.80 7.46
C GLY A 51 10.29 -8.24 7.78
N PRO A 52 9.05 -8.53 8.15
CA PRO A 52 8.58 -9.90 8.38
C PRO A 52 8.63 -10.74 7.11
N ASP A 53 8.66 -12.08 7.27
CA ASP A 53 8.51 -13.03 6.18
C ASP A 53 7.07 -12.97 5.63
N VAL A 54 6.95 -12.71 4.33
CA VAL A 54 5.66 -12.61 3.64
C VAL A 54 5.35 -13.82 2.76
N SER A 55 6.23 -14.80 2.70
CA SER A 55 6.12 -15.93 1.78
C SER A 55 4.83 -16.75 1.96
N LYS A 56 4.30 -16.81 3.18
CA LYS A 56 3.04 -17.49 3.52
C LYS A 56 1.96 -16.53 4.06
N MET A 57 2.23 -15.25 4.01
CA MET A 57 1.30 -14.24 4.53
C MET A 57 0.05 -14.16 3.67
N VAL A 58 -1.10 -14.06 4.32
CA VAL A 58 -2.38 -13.71 3.71
C VAL A 58 -2.75 -12.33 4.18
N ILE A 59 -2.79 -11.39 3.28
CA ILE A 59 -3.05 -9.99 3.57
C ILE A 59 -3.69 -9.30 2.37
N ASP A 60 -4.64 -8.43 2.66
CA ASP A 60 -5.22 -7.45 1.74
C ASP A 60 -5.52 -6.19 2.55
N ARG A 61 -4.55 -5.28 2.61
CA ARG A 61 -4.60 -4.10 3.48
C ARG A 61 -3.91 -2.90 2.87
N LEU A 62 -4.53 -1.76 3.12
CA LEU A 62 -3.95 -0.46 2.83
C LEU A 62 -3.30 0.14 4.10
N PHE A 63 -2.11 0.66 3.93
CA PHE A 63 -1.32 1.31 4.98
C PHE A 63 -1.25 2.81 4.76
N GLU A 64 -1.42 3.55 5.87
CA GLU A 64 -1.39 5.01 5.92
C GLU A 64 0.00 5.52 6.33
N GLY A 65 0.39 6.69 5.79
CA GLY A 65 1.62 7.36 6.17
C GLY A 65 2.87 6.56 5.79
N TRP A 66 2.84 5.92 4.63
CA TRP A 66 4.02 5.34 4.02
C TRP A 66 5.03 6.43 3.67
N ASP A 67 6.29 6.21 3.99
CA ASP A 67 7.36 7.19 3.79
C ASP A 67 7.93 7.23 2.37
N GLY A 68 7.36 6.48 1.45
CA GLY A 68 7.79 6.42 0.05
C GLY A 68 8.91 5.42 -0.23
N HIS A 69 9.28 4.56 0.74
CA HIS A 69 10.33 3.56 0.57
C HIS A 69 9.87 2.17 1.02
N ALA A 70 10.08 1.16 0.18
CA ALA A 70 9.84 -0.24 0.53
C ALA A 70 10.91 -1.16 -0.08
N GLU A 71 11.18 -2.28 0.58
CA GLU A 71 12.12 -3.30 0.13
C GLU A 71 11.45 -4.67 0.13
N VAL A 72 11.45 -5.35 -1.03
CA VAL A 72 11.19 -6.79 -1.13
C VAL A 72 12.54 -7.50 -1.09
N ILE A 73 12.78 -8.28 -0.05
CA ILE A 73 14.07 -8.92 0.23
C ILE A 73 13.94 -10.41 -0.06
N ALA A 74 14.64 -10.85 -1.09
CA ALA A 74 14.69 -12.27 -1.46
C ALA A 74 15.48 -13.10 -0.44
N PRO A 75 15.27 -14.44 -0.38
CA PRO A 75 15.95 -15.30 0.59
C PRO A 75 17.48 -15.35 0.41
N ASP A 76 18.01 -15.02 -0.75
CA ASP A 76 19.43 -14.89 -1.03
C ASP A 76 20.02 -13.51 -0.66
N GLY A 77 19.20 -12.61 -0.14
CA GLY A 77 19.59 -11.27 0.30
C GLY A 77 19.48 -10.18 -0.77
N HIS A 78 19.18 -10.52 -2.03
CA HIS A 78 18.89 -9.50 -3.04
C HIS A 78 17.66 -8.69 -2.66
N ARG A 79 17.71 -7.40 -2.96
CA ARG A 79 16.63 -6.46 -2.64
C ARG A 79 16.07 -5.85 -3.90
N THR A 80 14.76 -5.85 -4.01
CA THR A 80 14.04 -4.97 -4.94
C THR A 80 13.52 -3.80 -4.13
N VAL A 81 13.97 -2.60 -4.49
CA VAL A 81 13.59 -1.34 -3.82
C VAL A 81 12.47 -0.69 -4.62
N ILE A 82 11.45 -0.24 -3.91
CA ILE A 82 10.34 0.54 -4.45
C ILE A 82 10.37 1.90 -3.78
N GLU A 83 10.53 2.95 -4.57
CA GLU A 83 10.44 4.32 -4.12
C GLU A 83 9.28 5.02 -4.82
N ALA A 84 8.52 5.82 -4.09
CA ALA A 84 7.49 6.65 -4.67
C ALA A 84 7.44 8.03 -4.02
N ASP A 85 6.95 8.99 -4.77
CA ASP A 85 6.77 10.38 -4.34
C ASP A 85 5.49 10.99 -4.91
N GLY A 86 5.27 12.26 -4.60
CA GLY A 86 4.13 13.03 -5.09
C GLY A 86 2.83 12.65 -4.39
N ALA A 87 1.85 12.19 -5.15
CA ALA A 87 0.55 11.82 -4.61
C ALA A 87 0.49 10.40 -4.01
N LEU A 88 1.54 9.60 -4.17
CA LEU A 88 1.59 8.19 -3.81
C LEU A 88 2.08 8.01 -2.37
N ASP A 89 1.26 8.36 -1.39
CA ASP A 89 1.58 8.42 0.04
C ASP A 89 0.98 7.27 0.86
N LYS A 90 0.36 6.31 0.18
CA LYS A 90 -0.20 5.09 0.79
C LYS A 90 0.35 3.85 0.14
N MET A 91 0.32 2.74 0.88
CA MET A 91 0.81 1.45 0.42
C MET A 91 -0.28 0.39 0.55
N GLN A 92 -0.72 -0.17 -0.57
CA GLN A 92 -1.55 -1.37 -0.56
C GLN A 92 -0.66 -2.61 -0.64
N ILE A 93 -0.91 -3.57 0.24
CA ILE A 93 -0.26 -4.89 0.22
C ILE A 93 -1.31 -5.95 0.00
N TYR A 94 -1.07 -6.78 -1.02
CA TYR A 94 -1.87 -7.96 -1.29
C TYR A 94 -1.00 -9.21 -1.38
N SER A 95 -1.39 -10.26 -0.69
CA SER A 95 -0.74 -11.58 -0.75
C SER A 95 -1.72 -12.67 -0.33
N ALA A 96 -1.74 -13.79 -1.07
CA ALA A 96 -2.42 -15.01 -0.68
C ALA A 96 -1.39 -16.13 -0.47
N TRP A 97 -1.68 -17.09 0.39
CA TRP A 97 -0.71 -18.12 0.79
C TRP A 97 -0.25 -19.02 -0.39
N ASP A 98 -1.13 -19.25 -1.35
CA ASP A 98 -0.93 -20.12 -2.52
C ASP A 98 -0.41 -19.37 -3.77
N TYR A 99 -0.28 -18.04 -3.71
CA TYR A 99 0.26 -17.26 -4.81
C TYR A 99 1.79 -17.17 -4.73
N PRO A 100 2.49 -17.27 -5.87
CA PRO A 100 3.94 -17.18 -5.90
C PRO A 100 4.47 -15.73 -5.82
N TYR A 101 3.60 -14.76 -5.54
CA TYR A 101 3.92 -13.33 -5.53
C TYR A 101 3.27 -12.59 -4.35
N VAL A 102 3.81 -11.43 -4.05
CA VAL A 102 3.24 -10.37 -3.22
C VAL A 102 3.08 -9.11 -4.06
N CYS A 103 1.98 -8.41 -3.91
CA CYS A 103 1.78 -7.10 -4.52
C CYS A 103 2.14 -6.02 -3.51
N VAL A 104 2.94 -5.05 -3.94
CA VAL A 104 3.42 -3.91 -3.13
C VAL A 104 3.11 -2.66 -3.95
N GLU A 105 2.02 -1.99 -3.61
CA GLU A 105 1.31 -1.09 -4.49
C GLU A 105 1.28 0.34 -3.93
N PRO A 106 2.16 1.23 -4.38
CA PRO A 106 2.03 2.66 -4.14
C PRO A 106 0.72 3.22 -4.72
N VAL A 107 -0.09 3.83 -3.87
CA VAL A 107 -1.39 4.41 -4.26
C VAL A 107 -1.61 5.77 -3.61
N SER A 108 -2.50 6.57 -4.18
CA SER A 108 -2.82 7.91 -3.68
C SER A 108 -4.04 7.96 -2.77
N ASN A 109 -4.89 6.93 -2.81
CA ASN A 109 -6.16 6.92 -2.10
C ASN A 109 -6.49 5.55 -1.53
N THR A 110 -7.43 5.53 -0.59
CA THR A 110 -7.93 4.31 0.02
C THR A 110 -8.75 3.50 -0.97
N ASN A 111 -8.84 2.19 -0.72
CA ASN A 111 -9.87 1.35 -1.30
C ASN A 111 -11.24 1.96 -0.98
N ASP A 112 -12.17 1.82 -1.92
CA ASP A 112 -13.51 2.44 -1.84
C ASP A 112 -13.46 3.96 -1.56
N GLY A 113 -12.40 4.62 -2.03
CA GLY A 113 -12.08 6.00 -1.69
C GLY A 113 -13.15 7.01 -2.08
N PHE A 114 -13.88 6.77 -3.17
CA PHE A 114 -14.95 7.67 -3.60
C PHE A 114 -16.15 7.65 -2.63
N ASN A 115 -16.56 6.48 -2.18
CA ASN A 115 -17.62 6.36 -1.18
C ASN A 115 -17.17 6.90 0.18
N ARG A 116 -15.90 6.68 0.56
CA ARG A 116 -15.31 7.28 1.77
C ARG A 116 -15.29 8.81 1.70
N MET A 117 -14.96 9.37 0.54
CA MET A 117 -15.03 10.82 0.31
C MET A 117 -16.46 11.33 0.49
N GLU A 118 -17.45 10.65 -0.09
CA GLU A 118 -18.87 11.03 0.03
C GLU A 118 -19.35 10.92 1.47
N ALA A 119 -18.90 9.90 2.21
CA ALA A 119 -19.18 9.72 3.64
C ALA A 119 -18.41 10.70 4.56
N GLY A 120 -17.53 11.54 4.03
CA GLY A 120 -16.76 12.52 4.79
C GLY A 120 -15.65 11.93 5.65
N VAL A 121 -15.17 10.73 5.32
CA VAL A 121 -14.06 10.07 6.03
C VAL A 121 -12.76 10.81 5.75
N ALA A 122 -12.03 11.17 6.80
CA ALA A 122 -10.76 11.88 6.66
C ALA A 122 -9.68 10.99 6.04
N SER A 123 -8.70 11.61 5.39
CA SER A 123 -7.51 10.96 4.82
C SER A 123 -7.78 9.90 3.75
N HIS A 124 -8.97 9.88 3.16
CA HIS A 124 -9.31 8.94 2.07
C HIS A 124 -8.40 9.10 0.83
N GLY A 125 -7.71 10.23 0.67
CA GLY A 125 -6.71 10.48 -0.38
C GLY A 125 -7.26 10.81 -1.78
N VAL A 126 -8.56 10.65 -2.03
CA VAL A 126 -9.18 11.07 -3.31
C VAL A 126 -9.08 12.58 -3.45
N ARG A 127 -8.66 13.04 -4.61
CA ARG A 127 -8.56 14.47 -4.95
C ARG A 127 -9.63 14.87 -5.96
N VAL A 128 -10.29 15.99 -5.70
CA VAL A 128 -11.22 16.56 -6.68
C VAL A 128 -10.42 17.47 -7.60
N LEU A 129 -10.30 17.07 -8.87
CA LEU A 129 -9.54 17.82 -9.87
C LEU A 129 -10.44 18.79 -10.60
N GLU A 130 -10.04 20.06 -10.59
CA GLU A 130 -10.59 21.09 -11.45
C GLU A 130 -10.17 20.86 -12.92
N PRO A 131 -10.86 21.49 -13.90
CA PRO A 131 -10.45 21.42 -15.29
C PRO A 131 -8.98 21.84 -15.48
N ASN A 132 -8.25 21.09 -16.29
CA ASN A 132 -6.81 21.31 -16.56
C ASN A 132 -5.88 21.15 -15.35
N ARG A 133 -6.33 20.48 -14.28
CA ARG A 133 -5.47 20.05 -13.16
C ARG A 133 -5.13 18.58 -13.29
N ALA A 134 -3.95 18.20 -12.77
CA ALA A 134 -3.44 16.83 -12.75
C ALA A 134 -3.16 16.36 -11.32
N ILE A 135 -3.21 15.06 -11.11
CA ILE A 135 -2.61 14.37 -9.99
C ILE A 135 -1.39 13.62 -10.52
N GLU A 136 -0.26 13.75 -9.85
CA GLU A 136 1.01 13.22 -10.30
C GLU A 136 1.71 12.48 -9.16
N GLY A 137 2.46 11.45 -9.53
CA GLY A 137 3.35 10.70 -8.65
C GLY A 137 4.40 9.98 -9.49
N THR A 138 5.55 9.75 -8.90
CA THR A 138 6.65 9.01 -9.53
C THR A 138 6.87 7.72 -8.77
N VAL A 139 7.12 6.62 -9.48
CA VAL A 139 7.56 5.36 -8.89
C VAL A 139 8.86 4.93 -9.55
N ARG A 140 9.83 4.52 -8.72
CA ARG A 140 11.07 3.87 -9.16
C ARG A 140 11.14 2.49 -8.55
N ILE A 141 11.43 1.50 -9.38
CA ILE A 141 11.64 0.11 -8.95
C ILE A 141 13.00 -0.32 -9.49
N TYR A 142 13.89 -0.75 -8.60
CA TYR A 142 15.25 -1.15 -8.98
C TYR A 142 15.79 -2.23 -8.04
N VAL A 143 16.81 -2.94 -8.50
CA VAL A 143 17.56 -3.90 -7.68
C VAL A 143 18.68 -3.16 -6.97
N GLY A 144 18.72 -3.27 -5.64
CA GLY A 144 19.69 -2.64 -4.74
C GLY A 144 20.55 -3.64 -4.02
#